data_75ada3888188c830c487152e190bf82f
#
_entry.id   75ada3888188c830c487152e190bf82f
#
_cell.length_a   1.000
_cell.length_b   1.000
_cell.length_c   1.000
_cell.angle_alpha   90.00
_cell.angle_beta   90.00
_cell.angle_gamma   90.00
#
_symmetry.space_group_name_H-M   'P 1'
#
loop_
_entity.id
_entity.type
_entity.pdbx_description
1 polymer ?
#
loop_
_entity_poly.entity_id
_entity_poly.type
_entity_poly.pdbx_seq_one_letter_code
_entity_poly.pdbx_strand_id
1 'polypeptide(L)'
;MIQPWRVLESKPLGDFRVFQIRGDTKISPRTGARHDFVVLEARDWVNVIALTPDRQLVMVEQFRHGSGTVELEIPGGVMDPQDASPVAAGVRELREETGYEGRAASLIGQVWSNPAIMSNTCFTVLVEDCELKHPVEFDSGEDILTKLVPLDDVPKLVAAGRIAHSLVVVALHHLDLRLRGLK
;
A
#
# COMPACT_ATOMS: atom_id res chain seq x y z
N MET A 1 19.01 22.46 -13.26
CA MET A 1 18.47 21.59 -12.18
C MET A 1 17.06 22.06 -11.86
N ILE A 2 16.08 21.13 -11.71
CA ILE A 2 14.69 21.47 -11.32
C ILE A 2 14.70 21.94 -9.87
N GLN A 3 14.05 23.06 -9.60
CA GLN A 3 13.93 23.64 -8.27
C GLN A 3 12.54 23.33 -7.67
N PRO A 4 12.43 23.14 -6.34
CA PRO A 4 11.14 23.00 -5.70
C PRO A 4 10.31 24.28 -5.83
N TRP A 5 9.00 24.10 -5.95
CA TRP A 5 8.05 25.22 -6.03
C TRP A 5 7.76 25.76 -4.63
N ARG A 6 7.87 27.06 -4.46
CA ARG A 6 7.54 27.71 -3.19
C ARG A 6 6.03 27.84 -3.03
N VAL A 7 5.50 27.33 -1.92
CA VAL A 7 4.11 27.50 -1.53
C VAL A 7 3.89 28.96 -1.07
N LEU A 8 2.89 29.61 -1.62
CA LEU A 8 2.48 30.97 -1.24
C LEU A 8 1.30 30.94 -0.29
N GLU A 9 0.34 30.05 -0.56
CA GLU A 9 -0.87 29.86 0.22
C GLU A 9 -1.23 28.37 0.23
N SER A 10 -1.79 27.89 1.33
CA SER A 10 -2.34 26.55 1.47
C SER A 10 -3.64 26.63 2.24
N LYS A 11 -4.71 26.05 1.72
CA LYS A 11 -6.03 26.08 2.37
C LYS A 11 -6.74 24.73 2.25
N PRO A 12 -7.51 24.31 3.28
CA PRO A 12 -8.36 23.12 3.17
C PRO A 12 -9.51 23.41 2.18
N LEU A 13 -9.82 22.43 1.34
CA LEU A 13 -10.94 22.47 0.38
C LEU A 13 -12.06 21.51 0.75
N GLY A 14 -11.77 20.43 1.52
CA GLY A 14 -12.76 19.47 1.97
C GLY A 14 -12.17 18.33 2.79
N ASP A 15 -13.04 17.67 3.56
CA ASP A 15 -12.74 16.46 4.33
C ASP A 15 -13.72 15.35 3.91
N PHE A 16 -13.19 14.19 3.52
CA PHE A 16 -13.93 13.07 2.96
C PHE A 16 -13.70 11.76 3.74
N ARG A 17 -13.42 11.83 5.04
CA ARG A 17 -13.14 10.73 5.96
C ARG A 17 -11.83 9.98 5.66
N VAL A 18 -11.69 9.42 4.46
CA VAL A 18 -10.51 8.62 4.04
C VAL A 18 -9.37 9.50 3.53
N PHE A 19 -9.66 10.72 3.12
CA PHE A 19 -8.69 11.74 2.71
C PHE A 19 -9.24 13.16 2.89
N GLN A 20 -8.33 14.10 3.03
CA GLN A 20 -8.63 15.53 2.98
C GLN A 20 -8.14 16.10 1.65
N ILE A 21 -8.77 17.19 1.18
CA ILE A 21 -8.32 17.92 0.00
C ILE A 21 -7.77 19.27 0.44
N ARG A 22 -6.56 19.56 -0.01
CA ARG A 22 -5.88 20.84 0.18
C ARG A 22 -5.64 21.53 -1.17
N GLY A 23 -5.89 22.83 -1.23
CA GLY A 23 -5.50 23.67 -2.36
C GLY A 23 -4.23 24.46 -2.02
N ASP A 24 -3.19 24.30 -2.85
CA ASP A 24 -1.92 25.04 -2.72
C ASP A 24 -1.75 26.00 -3.88
N THR A 25 -1.59 27.32 -3.61
CA THR A 25 -1.06 28.27 -4.60
C THR A 25 0.46 28.29 -4.52
N LYS A 26 1.13 27.95 -5.62
CA LYS A 26 2.59 27.89 -5.70
C LYS A 26 3.13 28.79 -6.81
N ILE A 27 4.38 29.24 -6.66
CA ILE A 27 5.08 30.01 -7.68
C ILE A 27 6.08 29.13 -8.43
N SER A 28 6.02 29.20 -9.76
CA SER A 28 6.97 28.50 -10.62
C SER A 28 8.36 29.12 -10.51
N PRO A 29 9.40 28.34 -10.14
CA PRO A 29 10.77 28.87 -10.11
C PRO A 29 11.32 29.17 -11.50
N ARG A 30 10.73 28.62 -12.57
CA ARG A 30 11.13 28.85 -13.96
C ARG A 30 10.54 30.13 -14.55
N THR A 31 9.26 30.41 -14.25
CA THR A 31 8.52 31.50 -14.95
C THR A 31 8.13 32.65 -14.03
N GLY A 32 8.18 32.45 -12.70
CA GLY A 32 7.62 33.39 -11.72
C GLY A 32 6.09 33.41 -11.68
N ALA A 33 5.41 32.65 -12.50
CA ALA A 33 3.95 32.60 -12.54
C ALA A 33 3.37 31.83 -11.34
N ARG A 34 2.17 32.24 -10.91
CA ARG A 34 1.38 31.54 -9.87
C ARG A 34 0.52 30.47 -10.52
N HIS A 35 0.41 29.34 -9.82
CA HIS A 35 -0.45 28.22 -10.22
C HIS A 35 -1.10 27.61 -8.99
N ASP A 36 -2.32 27.12 -9.17
CA ASP A 36 -3.08 26.43 -8.14
C ASP A 36 -3.02 24.92 -8.37
N PHE A 37 -2.79 24.18 -7.28
CA PHE A 37 -2.70 22.72 -7.27
C PHE A 37 -3.63 22.17 -6.21
N VAL A 38 -4.18 20.98 -6.49
CA VAL A 38 -4.95 20.20 -5.53
C VAL A 38 -4.09 19.05 -5.03
N VAL A 39 -4.07 18.87 -3.71
CA VAL A 39 -3.38 17.76 -3.05
C VAL A 39 -4.37 16.96 -2.22
N LEU A 40 -4.39 15.65 -2.39
CA LEU A 40 -5.10 14.73 -1.53
C LEU A 40 -4.17 14.30 -0.39
N GLU A 41 -4.59 14.57 0.84
CA GLU A 41 -3.87 14.20 2.05
C GLU A 41 -4.55 12.98 2.67
N ALA A 42 -3.90 11.85 2.59
CA ALA A 42 -4.34 10.59 3.21
C ALA A 42 -3.31 10.17 4.27
N ARG A 43 -3.72 9.28 5.17
CA ARG A 43 -2.76 8.56 6.03
C ARG A 43 -1.87 7.67 5.18
N ASP A 44 -0.73 7.30 5.72
CA ASP A 44 0.15 6.33 5.10
C ASP A 44 -0.49 4.95 5.04
N TRP A 45 -0.08 4.15 4.08
CA TRP A 45 -0.58 2.79 3.83
C TRP A 45 0.52 1.76 4.02
N VAL A 46 0.11 0.53 4.29
CA VAL A 46 1.00 -0.62 4.35
C VAL A 46 0.48 -1.74 3.46
N ASN A 47 1.39 -2.36 2.72
CA ASN A 47 1.17 -3.61 1.99
C ASN A 47 2.04 -4.71 2.59
N VAL A 48 1.54 -5.93 2.66
CA VAL A 48 2.22 -7.06 3.29
C VAL A 48 2.49 -8.17 2.28
N ILE A 49 3.76 -8.45 2.06
CA ILE A 49 4.21 -9.68 1.41
C ILE A 49 4.32 -10.73 2.51
N ALA A 50 3.38 -11.65 2.58
CA ALA A 50 3.33 -12.72 3.58
C ALA A 50 3.63 -14.07 2.91
N LEU A 51 4.74 -14.70 3.31
CA LEU A 51 5.21 -15.96 2.74
C LEU A 51 5.09 -17.09 3.75
N THR A 52 4.44 -18.18 3.33
CA THR A 52 4.39 -19.41 4.08
C THR A 52 5.70 -20.21 3.93
N PRO A 53 5.99 -21.21 4.84
CA PRO A 53 7.19 -22.02 4.74
C PRO A 53 7.31 -22.82 3.43
N ASP A 54 6.19 -23.17 2.81
CA ASP A 54 6.12 -23.86 1.51
C ASP A 54 6.07 -22.90 0.31
N ARG A 55 6.46 -21.62 0.52
CA ARG A 55 6.59 -20.61 -0.53
C ARG A 55 5.28 -20.26 -1.23
N GLN A 56 4.17 -20.26 -0.49
CA GLN A 56 2.93 -19.63 -0.94
C GLN A 56 2.91 -18.15 -0.52
N LEU A 57 2.42 -17.29 -1.39
CA LEU A 57 2.09 -15.91 -1.06
C LEU A 57 0.65 -15.88 -0.54
N VAL A 58 0.45 -15.35 0.66
CA VAL A 58 -0.88 -15.08 1.20
C VAL A 58 -1.43 -13.87 0.50
N MET A 59 -2.51 -14.05 -0.25
CA MET A 59 -3.20 -13.02 -1.01
C MET A 59 -4.65 -12.88 -0.56
N VAL A 60 -5.29 -11.81 -0.97
CA VAL A 60 -6.69 -11.52 -0.68
C VAL A 60 -7.45 -11.17 -1.96
N GLU A 61 -8.68 -11.63 -2.08
CA GLU A 61 -9.64 -11.13 -3.07
C GLU A 61 -10.63 -10.22 -2.35
N GLN A 62 -10.81 -9.00 -2.84
CA GLN A 62 -11.80 -8.06 -2.32
C GLN A 62 -12.36 -7.16 -3.43
N PHE A 63 -13.59 -6.67 -3.23
CA PHE A 63 -14.19 -5.71 -4.15
C PHE A 63 -13.63 -4.31 -3.91
N ARG A 64 -13.06 -3.70 -4.95
CA ARG A 64 -12.57 -2.33 -4.91
C ARG A 64 -13.56 -1.37 -5.54
N HIS A 65 -14.12 -0.48 -4.73
CA HIS A 65 -15.12 0.49 -5.17
C HIS A 65 -14.60 1.45 -6.25
N GLY A 66 -13.31 1.74 -6.27
CA GLY A 66 -12.69 2.64 -7.25
C GLY A 66 -12.61 2.03 -8.65
N SER A 67 -12.23 0.77 -8.78
CA SER A 67 -12.21 0.04 -10.06
C SER A 67 -13.56 -0.57 -10.42
N GLY A 68 -14.43 -0.82 -9.43
CA GLY A 68 -15.70 -1.52 -9.58
C GLY A 68 -15.54 -3.02 -9.84
N THR A 69 -14.41 -3.61 -9.46
CA THR A 69 -14.04 -5.02 -9.74
C THR A 69 -13.56 -5.73 -8.48
N VAL A 70 -13.59 -7.08 -8.52
CA VAL A 70 -12.92 -7.90 -7.51
C VAL A 70 -11.45 -8.03 -7.90
N GLU A 71 -10.58 -7.54 -7.05
CA GLU A 71 -9.13 -7.53 -7.28
C GLU A 71 -8.45 -8.62 -6.46
N LEU A 72 -7.38 -9.20 -7.03
CA LEU A 72 -6.47 -10.09 -6.33
C LEU A 72 -5.26 -9.28 -5.87
N GLU A 73 -5.11 -9.15 -4.57
CA GLU A 73 -4.15 -8.26 -3.92
C GLU A 73 -3.36 -8.99 -2.82
N ILE A 74 -2.41 -8.30 -2.23
CA ILE A 74 -1.77 -8.71 -0.96
C ILE A 74 -2.49 -8.01 0.20
N PRO A 75 -2.45 -8.56 1.43
CA PRO A 75 -3.01 -7.90 2.61
C PRO A 75 -2.41 -6.51 2.83
N GLY A 76 -3.21 -5.61 3.38
CA GLY A 76 -2.75 -4.27 3.71
C GLY A 76 -3.87 -3.26 3.88
N GLY A 77 -3.54 -2.14 4.51
CA GLY A 77 -4.51 -1.12 4.82
C GLY A 77 -3.90 0.21 5.22
N VAL A 78 -4.68 0.97 5.94
CA VAL A 78 -4.31 2.30 6.44
C VAL A 78 -3.56 2.14 7.76
N MET A 79 -2.42 2.80 7.90
CA MET A 79 -1.73 2.85 9.19
C MET A 79 -2.55 3.63 10.22
N ASP A 80 -2.75 3.02 11.38
CA ASP A 80 -3.42 3.67 12.50
C ASP A 80 -2.45 4.55 13.31
N PRO A 81 -2.95 5.65 13.94
CA PRO A 81 -2.12 6.51 14.77
C PRO A 81 -1.43 5.79 15.95
N GLN A 82 -1.97 4.67 16.40
CA GLN A 82 -1.43 3.83 17.46
C GLN A 82 -0.42 2.79 16.98
N ASP A 83 -0.28 2.58 15.68
CA ASP A 83 0.72 1.66 15.14
C ASP A 83 2.13 2.20 15.43
N ALA A 84 2.93 1.43 16.15
CA ALA A 84 4.28 1.85 16.56
C ALA A 84 5.25 2.00 15.35
N SER A 85 4.95 1.36 14.23
CA SER A 85 5.76 1.40 13.02
C SER A 85 4.99 0.81 11.81
N PRO A 86 5.46 1.03 10.56
CA PRO A 86 4.89 0.36 9.39
C PRO A 86 4.93 -1.17 9.49
N VAL A 87 5.94 -1.73 10.16
CA VAL A 87 6.03 -3.18 10.40
C VAL A 87 4.91 -3.64 11.34
N ALA A 88 4.64 -2.89 12.43
CA ALA A 88 3.56 -3.21 13.35
C ALA A 88 2.19 -3.13 12.65
N ALA A 89 1.95 -2.09 11.85
CA ALA A 89 0.75 -1.96 11.05
C ALA A 89 0.57 -3.16 10.10
N GLY A 90 1.62 -3.54 9.38
CA GLY A 90 1.55 -4.67 8.45
C GLY A 90 1.27 -6.01 9.13
N VAL A 91 1.86 -6.27 10.29
CA VAL A 91 1.58 -7.49 11.06
C VAL A 91 0.12 -7.50 11.54
N ARG A 92 -0.42 -6.36 11.99
CA ARG A 92 -1.82 -6.22 12.40
C ARG A 92 -2.76 -6.51 11.23
N GLU A 93 -2.61 -5.82 10.11
CA GLU A 93 -3.44 -5.99 8.90
C GLU A 93 -3.41 -7.44 8.37
N LEU A 94 -2.23 -8.06 8.30
CA LEU A 94 -2.11 -9.46 7.90
C LEU A 94 -2.96 -10.38 8.77
N ARG A 95 -2.90 -10.18 10.09
CA ARG A 95 -3.66 -10.98 11.04
C ARG A 95 -5.17 -10.72 10.92
N GLU A 96 -5.60 -9.48 10.88
CA GLU A 96 -7.02 -9.08 10.83
C GLU A 96 -7.69 -9.58 9.56
N GLU A 97 -7.06 -9.36 8.38
CA GLU A 97 -7.63 -9.73 7.08
C GLU A 97 -7.55 -11.24 6.78
N THR A 98 -6.53 -11.94 7.28
CA THR A 98 -6.24 -13.30 6.82
C THR A 98 -6.13 -14.35 7.93
N GLY A 99 -5.96 -13.94 9.17
CA GLY A 99 -5.65 -14.82 10.29
C GLY A 99 -4.22 -15.38 10.28
N TYR A 100 -3.37 -15.00 9.32
CA TYR A 100 -1.99 -15.45 9.25
C TYR A 100 -1.08 -14.65 10.18
N GLU A 101 -0.08 -15.32 10.74
CA GLU A 101 0.99 -14.74 11.56
C GLU A 101 2.33 -15.38 11.21
N GLY A 102 3.37 -14.57 11.02
CA GLY A 102 4.72 -15.04 10.72
C GLY A 102 5.70 -14.90 11.87
N ARG A 103 6.90 -15.44 11.70
CA ARG A 103 7.98 -15.42 12.71
C ARG A 103 8.87 -14.21 12.63
N ALA A 104 9.03 -13.64 11.43
CA ALA A 104 9.89 -12.48 11.20
C ALA A 104 9.17 -11.49 10.29
N ALA A 105 9.25 -10.22 10.65
CA ALA A 105 8.69 -9.13 9.86
C ALA A 105 9.73 -8.03 9.65
N SER A 106 9.83 -7.51 8.43
CA SER A 106 10.79 -6.45 8.08
C SER A 106 10.25 -5.51 7.02
N LEU A 107 10.62 -4.23 7.10
CA LEU A 107 10.34 -3.25 6.05
C LEU A 107 11.28 -3.51 4.87
N ILE A 108 10.74 -3.77 3.68
CA ILE A 108 11.52 -4.03 2.46
C ILE A 108 11.41 -2.95 1.40
N GLY A 109 10.50 -2.00 1.54
CA GLY A 109 10.37 -0.89 0.60
C GLY A 109 9.34 0.14 1.01
N GLN A 110 9.41 1.29 0.32
CA GLN A 110 8.40 2.34 0.43
C GLN A 110 8.33 3.12 -0.88
N VAL A 111 7.16 3.63 -1.21
CA VAL A 111 6.93 4.48 -2.38
C VAL A 111 5.89 5.55 -2.05
N TRP A 112 5.90 6.65 -2.79
CA TRP A 112 4.77 7.56 -2.83
C TRP A 112 3.60 6.89 -3.54
N SER A 113 2.40 6.95 -2.96
CA SER A 113 1.21 6.29 -3.55
C SER A 113 0.85 6.85 -4.91
N ASN A 114 0.77 8.16 -5.01
CA ASN A 114 0.62 8.89 -6.28
C ASN A 114 1.20 10.32 -6.12
N PRO A 115 2.51 10.53 -6.31
CA PRO A 115 3.20 11.78 -6.00
C PRO A 115 2.74 12.98 -6.84
N ALA A 116 1.95 12.75 -7.90
CA ALA A 116 1.39 13.83 -8.69
C ALA A 116 0.30 14.61 -7.93
N ILE A 117 -0.46 13.94 -7.07
CA ILE A 117 -1.61 14.54 -6.37
C ILE A 117 -1.78 14.08 -4.92
N MET A 118 -1.07 13.04 -4.46
CA MET A 118 -1.19 12.51 -3.10
C MET A 118 0.08 12.74 -2.29
N SER A 119 -0.07 12.93 -0.98
CA SER A 119 1.04 13.20 -0.06
C SER A 119 1.44 12.02 0.80
N ASN A 120 0.74 10.89 0.70
CA ASN A 120 0.99 9.72 1.54
C ASN A 120 1.99 8.74 0.92
N THR A 121 2.64 7.99 1.79
CA THR A 121 3.55 6.88 1.49
C THR A 121 2.80 5.55 1.58
N CYS A 122 3.20 4.57 0.76
CA CYS A 122 2.86 3.17 0.94
C CYS A 122 4.11 2.38 1.28
N PHE A 123 4.10 1.71 2.42
CA PHE A 123 5.18 0.87 2.91
C PHE A 123 4.96 -0.59 2.49
N THR A 124 6.05 -1.31 2.19
CA THR A 124 6.01 -2.75 1.91
C THR A 124 6.70 -3.50 3.05
N VAL A 125 5.95 -4.34 3.74
CA VAL A 125 6.42 -5.20 4.83
C VAL A 125 6.50 -6.64 4.32
N LEU A 126 7.64 -7.31 4.54
CA LEU A 126 7.79 -8.75 4.34
C LEU A 126 7.56 -9.44 5.66
N VAL A 127 6.69 -10.46 5.67
CA VAL A 127 6.46 -11.36 6.80
C VAL A 127 6.75 -12.78 6.34
N GLU A 128 7.68 -13.45 7.01
CA GLU A 128 8.17 -14.78 6.65
C GLU A 128 7.67 -15.86 7.62
N ASP A 129 7.65 -17.10 7.15
CA ASP A 129 7.18 -18.27 7.90
C ASP A 129 5.74 -18.10 8.43
N CYS A 130 4.86 -17.62 7.56
CA CYS A 130 3.46 -17.36 7.89
C CYS A 130 2.66 -18.65 8.01
N GLU A 131 1.89 -18.77 9.09
CA GLU A 131 0.96 -19.86 9.35
C GLU A 131 -0.41 -19.31 9.73
N LEU A 132 -1.50 -20.00 9.39
CA LEU A 132 -2.84 -19.64 9.83
C LEU A 132 -3.00 -19.96 11.32
N LYS A 133 -3.16 -18.94 12.18
CA LYS A 133 -3.22 -19.08 13.64
C LYS A 133 -4.44 -18.44 14.28
N HIS A 134 -5.07 -17.50 13.60
CA HIS A 134 -6.13 -16.68 14.17
C HIS A 134 -7.39 -16.74 13.30
N PRO A 135 -8.58 -16.51 13.86
CA PRO A 135 -9.76 -16.13 13.06
C PRO A 135 -9.50 -14.76 12.42
N VAL A 136 -10.17 -14.52 11.29
CA VAL A 136 -10.21 -13.17 10.67
C VAL A 136 -11.03 -12.21 11.52
N GLU A 137 -10.67 -10.93 11.50
CA GLU A 137 -11.32 -9.86 12.27
C GLU A 137 -11.61 -8.68 11.33
N PHE A 138 -12.60 -8.84 10.43
CA PHE A 138 -12.92 -7.83 9.43
C PHE A 138 -13.60 -6.60 10.02
N ASP A 139 -13.26 -5.44 9.48
CA ASP A 139 -14.05 -4.23 9.67
C ASP A 139 -15.44 -4.37 9.02
N SER A 140 -16.42 -3.61 9.50
CA SER A 140 -17.82 -3.72 9.06
C SER A 140 -18.05 -3.47 7.56
N GLY A 141 -17.08 -2.91 6.86
CA GLY A 141 -17.12 -2.63 5.41
C GLY A 141 -16.25 -3.57 4.57
N GLU A 142 -15.63 -4.57 5.19
CA GLU A 142 -14.73 -5.50 4.52
C GLU A 142 -15.41 -6.83 4.21
N ASP A 143 -15.19 -7.30 2.99
CA ASP A 143 -15.57 -8.63 2.52
C ASP A 143 -14.35 -9.19 1.75
N ILE A 144 -13.55 -9.99 2.45
CA ILE A 144 -12.23 -10.43 2.01
C ILE A 144 -12.17 -11.95 1.99
N LEU A 145 -11.62 -12.50 0.92
CA LEU A 145 -11.35 -13.93 0.79
C LEU A 145 -9.85 -14.19 0.66
N THR A 146 -9.28 -14.89 1.63
CA THR A 146 -7.86 -15.28 1.61
C THR A 146 -7.59 -16.33 0.54
N LYS A 147 -6.51 -16.17 -0.20
CA LYS A 147 -5.99 -17.09 -1.23
C LYS A 147 -4.51 -17.39 -0.99
N LEU A 148 -4.13 -18.63 -1.18
CA LEU A 148 -2.72 -19.02 -1.24
C LEU A 148 -2.30 -19.19 -2.71
N VAL A 149 -1.26 -18.49 -3.12
CA VAL A 149 -0.76 -18.48 -4.48
C VAL A 149 0.71 -18.90 -4.48
N PRO A 150 1.10 -19.95 -5.23
CA PRO A 150 2.50 -20.30 -5.36
C PRO A 150 3.32 -19.09 -5.84
N LEU A 151 4.43 -18.79 -5.16
CA LEU A 151 5.23 -17.61 -5.48
C LEU A 151 5.70 -17.61 -6.94
N ASP A 152 5.96 -18.77 -7.51
CA ASP A 152 6.42 -18.94 -8.90
C ASP A 152 5.29 -18.66 -9.94
N ASP A 153 4.02 -18.61 -9.50
CA ASP A 153 2.88 -18.27 -10.38
C ASP A 153 2.54 -16.78 -10.36
N VAL A 154 3.01 -16.04 -9.35
CA VAL A 154 2.73 -14.60 -9.19
C VAL A 154 3.10 -13.77 -10.43
N PRO A 155 4.28 -13.95 -11.07
CA PRO A 155 4.62 -13.21 -12.29
C PRO A 155 3.66 -13.45 -13.44
N LYS A 156 3.10 -14.67 -13.57
CA LYS A 156 2.10 -15.00 -14.59
C LYS A 156 0.78 -14.27 -14.35
N LEU A 157 0.37 -14.15 -13.08
CA LEU A 157 -0.85 -13.43 -12.69
C LEU A 157 -0.72 -11.93 -12.95
N VAL A 158 0.45 -11.34 -12.69
CA VAL A 158 0.74 -9.94 -13.05
C VAL A 158 0.70 -9.77 -14.57
N ALA A 159 1.39 -10.63 -15.33
CA ALA A 159 1.42 -10.55 -16.79
C ALA A 159 0.03 -10.74 -17.44
N ALA A 160 -0.84 -11.52 -16.82
CA ALA A 160 -2.22 -11.75 -17.26
C ALA A 160 -3.20 -10.64 -16.79
N GLY A 161 -2.74 -9.64 -16.03
CA GLY A 161 -3.58 -8.58 -15.48
C GLY A 161 -4.52 -9.03 -14.36
N ARG A 162 -4.30 -10.20 -13.78
CA ARG A 162 -5.07 -10.69 -12.61
C ARG A 162 -4.65 -10.00 -11.32
N ILE A 163 -3.40 -9.59 -11.23
CA ILE A 163 -2.87 -8.69 -10.20
C ILE A 163 -2.66 -7.35 -10.90
N ALA A 164 -3.57 -6.42 -10.72
CA ALA A 164 -3.61 -5.16 -11.46
C ALA A 164 -3.39 -3.91 -10.57
N HIS A 165 -3.51 -4.05 -9.25
CA HIS A 165 -3.29 -2.94 -8.32
C HIS A 165 -1.82 -2.50 -8.33
N SER A 166 -1.55 -1.24 -8.69
CA SER A 166 -0.20 -0.69 -8.89
C SER A 166 0.72 -0.85 -7.66
N LEU A 167 0.20 -0.62 -6.46
CA LEU A 167 0.97 -0.74 -5.22
C LEU A 167 1.29 -2.20 -4.87
N VAL A 168 0.43 -3.16 -5.27
CA VAL A 168 0.72 -4.59 -5.15
C VAL A 168 1.87 -4.97 -6.08
N VAL A 169 1.82 -4.52 -7.35
CA VAL A 169 2.91 -4.77 -8.33
C VAL A 169 4.24 -4.19 -7.84
N VAL A 170 4.22 -3.00 -7.24
CA VAL A 170 5.43 -2.39 -6.65
C VAL A 170 5.93 -3.19 -5.45
N ALA A 171 5.04 -3.68 -4.57
CA ALA A 171 5.42 -4.51 -3.44
C ALA A 171 6.08 -5.83 -3.89
N LEU A 172 5.52 -6.47 -4.92
CA LEU A 172 6.12 -7.66 -5.54
C LEU A 172 7.50 -7.37 -6.17
N HIS A 173 7.69 -6.18 -6.73
CA HIS A 173 9.01 -5.76 -7.20
C HIS A 173 10.01 -5.57 -6.05
N HIS A 174 9.60 -5.01 -4.90
CA HIS A 174 10.45 -4.94 -3.70
C HIS A 174 10.86 -6.34 -3.22
N LEU A 175 9.94 -7.31 -3.26
CA LEU A 175 10.27 -8.71 -2.96
C LEU A 175 11.32 -9.27 -3.94
N ASP A 176 11.15 -9.06 -5.25
CA ASP A 176 12.11 -9.53 -6.26
C ASP A 176 13.52 -8.93 -6.01
N LEU A 177 13.62 -7.64 -5.72
CA LEU A 177 14.89 -7.00 -5.35
C LEU A 177 15.51 -7.63 -4.10
N ARG A 178 14.69 -7.92 -3.08
CA ARG A 178 15.14 -8.58 -1.85
C ARG A 178 15.67 -9.99 -2.13
N LEU A 179 14.94 -10.78 -2.92
CA LEU A 179 15.34 -12.16 -3.29
C LEU A 179 16.64 -12.20 -4.11
N ARG A 180 16.93 -11.15 -4.87
CA ARG A 180 18.18 -10.98 -5.62
C ARG A 180 19.33 -10.43 -4.78
N GLY A 181 19.11 -10.15 -3.49
CA GLY A 181 20.13 -9.58 -2.61
C GLY A 181 20.49 -8.13 -2.90
N LEU A 182 19.61 -7.37 -3.54
CA LEU A 182 19.79 -5.95 -3.88
C LEU A 182 19.31 -5.00 -2.79
N LYS A 183 18.77 -5.53 -1.70
CA LYS A 183 18.34 -4.81 -0.48
C LYS A 183 18.61 -5.65 0.75
#